data_ef5f36a3b123a43c3193944eeec9e4a1
#
_entry.id   ef5f36a3b123a43c3193944eeec9e4a1
#
_cell.length_a   1.000
_cell.length_b   1.000
_cell.length_c   1.000
_cell.angle_alpha   90.00
_cell.angle_beta   90.00
_cell.angle_gamma   90.00
#
_symmetry.space_group_name_H-M   'P 1'
#
loop_
_entity.id
_entity.type
_entity.pdbx_description
1 polymer ?
#
loop_
_entity_poly.entity_id
_entity_poly.type
_entity_poly.pdbx_seq_one_letter_code
_entity_poly.pdbx_strand_id
1 'polypeptide(L)'
;YKRQDPEAEFRFFGGDLMTAVGGTRVKHYKELAYMGFIPVLLHLRTIFRNMKECKQDIVRWAPDVVILVDYPGFNLKIAEFIKKQTQIPVYYYISPKIWAWKEYRIKNIKRDVDELFSILPFEVEFFAGHQYPVHYVGNPCVDAVDAYCKEHPDGFPEFVADNGLSEKPVIALLAGSRKQEIKDNLPMMLEAAAPFTKDYQLVLAGAPGMDPAYYSDYINPNVPVKIIFGQTYRLLQHAQAALVTSGTATLETAL
;
A
#
# COMPACT_ATOMS: atom_id res chain seq x y z
N TYR A 1 12.50 -7.81 13.01
CA TYR A 1 12.46 -8.99 13.90
C TYR A 1 13.74 -9.81 13.78
N LYS A 2 14.11 -10.35 12.62
CA LYS A 2 15.35 -11.15 12.42
C LYS A 2 16.65 -10.47 12.85
N ARG A 3 16.71 -9.12 12.84
CA ARG A 3 17.88 -8.39 13.34
C ARG A 3 17.99 -8.44 14.87
N GLN A 4 16.87 -8.61 15.56
CA GLN A 4 16.78 -8.63 17.03
C GLN A 4 16.76 -10.06 17.57
N ASP A 5 16.17 -10.98 16.81
CA ASP A 5 16.13 -12.42 17.12
C ASP A 5 16.51 -13.22 15.85
N PRO A 6 17.79 -13.56 15.69
CA PRO A 6 18.28 -14.34 14.56
C PRO A 6 17.73 -15.77 14.49
N GLU A 7 17.32 -16.33 15.65
CA GLU A 7 16.76 -17.68 15.74
C GLU A 7 15.26 -17.74 15.41
N ALA A 8 14.61 -16.57 15.28
CA ALA A 8 13.19 -16.52 14.94
C ALA A 8 12.91 -17.11 13.56
N GLU A 9 12.01 -18.07 13.52
CA GLU A 9 11.52 -18.68 12.28
C GLU A 9 10.28 -17.91 11.78
N PHE A 10 10.29 -17.58 10.49
CA PHE A 10 9.18 -16.88 9.85
C PHE A 10 8.53 -17.73 8.78
N ARG A 11 7.21 -17.83 8.85
CA ARG A 11 6.37 -18.46 7.85
C ARG A 11 5.27 -17.50 7.45
N PHE A 12 5.10 -17.24 6.15
CA PHE A 12 4.27 -16.12 5.73
C PHE A 12 3.53 -16.31 4.40
N PHE A 13 2.46 -15.57 4.28
CA PHE A 13 1.73 -15.28 3.06
C PHE A 13 2.12 -13.88 2.63
N GLY A 14 2.95 -13.73 1.61
CA GLY A 14 3.56 -12.44 1.30
C GLY A 14 4.16 -12.36 -0.09
N GLY A 15 4.95 -11.32 -0.35
CA GLY A 15 5.57 -11.05 -1.63
C GLY A 15 7.07 -11.30 -1.69
N ASP A 16 7.66 -10.86 -2.78
CA ASP A 16 9.07 -11.09 -3.09
C ASP A 16 10.01 -10.35 -2.11
N LEU A 17 9.62 -9.15 -1.65
CA LEU A 17 10.39 -8.40 -0.64
C LEU A 17 10.47 -9.16 0.69
N MET A 18 9.36 -9.77 1.14
CA MET A 18 9.40 -10.63 2.34
C MET A 18 10.26 -11.87 2.11
N THR A 19 10.20 -12.45 0.91
CA THR A 19 11.04 -13.61 0.56
C THR A 19 12.54 -13.26 0.59
N ALA A 20 12.90 -12.06 0.13
CA ALA A 20 14.28 -11.60 0.11
C ALA A 20 14.91 -11.46 1.51
N VAL A 21 14.10 -11.12 2.54
CA VAL A 21 14.59 -11.04 3.93
C VAL A 21 14.59 -12.40 4.65
N GLY A 22 14.13 -13.47 4.00
CA GLY A 22 14.18 -14.85 4.47
C GLY A 22 12.90 -15.32 5.17
N GLY A 23 12.86 -16.62 5.49
CA GLY A 23 11.69 -17.33 6.00
C GLY A 23 11.01 -18.18 4.93
N THR A 24 9.94 -18.88 5.31
CA THR A 24 9.20 -19.77 4.42
C THR A 24 7.97 -19.09 3.86
N ARG A 25 7.96 -18.78 2.56
CA ARG A 25 6.77 -18.31 1.87
C ARG A 25 5.83 -19.48 1.57
N VAL A 26 4.65 -19.48 2.19
CA VAL A 26 3.60 -20.48 1.94
C VAL A 26 2.86 -20.15 0.65
N LYS A 27 2.54 -18.87 0.45
CA LYS A 27 1.80 -18.43 -0.71
C LYS A 27 2.13 -16.98 -1.09
N HIS A 28 2.14 -16.69 -2.38
CA HIS A 28 2.37 -15.33 -2.86
C HIS A 28 1.09 -14.49 -2.73
N TYR A 29 1.22 -13.22 -2.28
CA TYR A 29 0.06 -12.34 -2.07
C TYR A 29 -0.78 -12.10 -3.33
N LYS A 30 -0.18 -12.15 -4.52
CA LYS A 30 -0.90 -12.04 -5.81
C LYS A 30 -1.97 -13.11 -5.99
N GLU A 31 -1.81 -14.25 -5.34
CA GLU A 31 -2.80 -15.34 -5.33
C GLU A 31 -3.91 -15.13 -4.29
N LEU A 32 -3.74 -14.17 -3.37
CA LEU A 32 -4.67 -13.87 -2.29
C LEU A 32 -5.50 -12.61 -2.59
N ALA A 33 -4.91 -11.64 -3.26
CA ALA A 33 -5.43 -10.28 -3.38
C ALA A 33 -6.33 -10.14 -4.61
N TYR A 34 -7.62 -10.40 -4.44
CA TYR A 34 -8.65 -10.00 -5.38
C TYR A 34 -9.31 -8.73 -4.85
N MET A 35 -9.23 -7.62 -5.59
CA MET A 35 -9.84 -6.35 -5.24
C MET A 35 -10.90 -5.94 -6.26
N GLY A 36 -11.98 -5.29 -5.78
CA GLY A 36 -13.14 -4.93 -6.59
C GLY A 36 -14.26 -5.98 -6.50
N PHE A 37 -15.51 -5.52 -6.73
CA PHE A 37 -16.69 -6.36 -6.54
C PHE A 37 -16.74 -7.55 -7.52
N ILE A 38 -16.53 -7.29 -8.81
CA ILE A 38 -16.60 -8.32 -9.86
C ILE A 38 -15.46 -9.36 -9.73
N PRO A 39 -14.17 -8.98 -9.60
CA PRO A 39 -13.08 -9.95 -9.38
C PRO A 39 -13.27 -10.78 -8.13
N VAL A 40 -13.72 -10.20 -7.03
CA VAL A 40 -14.02 -10.94 -5.78
C VAL A 40 -15.11 -11.97 -6.02
N LEU A 41 -16.20 -11.61 -6.70
CA LEU A 41 -17.33 -12.53 -6.98
C LEU A 41 -16.89 -13.71 -7.87
N LEU A 42 -16.10 -13.44 -8.91
CA LEU A 42 -15.60 -14.48 -9.83
C LEU A 42 -14.61 -15.45 -9.16
N HIS A 43 -13.87 -14.98 -8.14
CA HIS A 43 -12.83 -15.76 -7.47
C HIS A 43 -13.20 -16.22 -6.04
N LEU A 44 -14.49 -16.18 -5.65
CA LEU A 44 -14.92 -16.60 -4.31
C LEU A 44 -14.40 -17.97 -3.90
N ARG A 45 -14.44 -18.96 -4.80
CA ARG A 45 -13.94 -20.33 -4.53
C ARG A 45 -12.45 -20.31 -4.19
N THR A 46 -11.66 -19.52 -4.92
CA THR A 46 -10.21 -19.38 -4.68
C THR A 46 -9.95 -18.68 -3.34
N ILE A 47 -10.70 -17.63 -3.02
CA ILE A 47 -10.60 -16.91 -1.73
C ILE A 47 -10.90 -17.86 -0.56
N PHE A 48 -11.97 -18.65 -0.65
CA PHE A 48 -12.31 -19.63 0.39
C PHE A 48 -11.27 -20.74 0.51
N ARG A 49 -10.73 -21.24 -0.62
CA ARG A 49 -9.64 -22.22 -0.62
C ARG A 49 -8.40 -21.64 0.05
N ASN A 50 -7.96 -20.45 -0.32
CA ASN A 50 -6.81 -19.78 0.27
C ASN A 50 -6.99 -19.56 1.77
N MET A 51 -8.19 -19.19 2.21
CA MET A 51 -8.51 -19.05 3.63
C MET A 51 -8.43 -20.38 4.37
N LYS A 52 -8.91 -21.46 3.78
CA LYS A 52 -8.82 -22.81 4.35
C LYS A 52 -7.36 -23.25 4.46
N GLU A 53 -6.58 -23.07 3.41
CA GLU A 53 -5.15 -23.38 3.39
C GLU A 53 -4.39 -22.60 4.49
N CYS A 54 -4.65 -21.28 4.60
CA CYS A 54 -4.04 -20.45 5.64
C CYS A 54 -4.36 -20.97 7.05
N LYS A 55 -5.63 -21.27 7.32
CA LYS A 55 -6.07 -21.81 8.61
C LYS A 55 -5.41 -23.17 8.94
N GLN A 56 -5.34 -24.04 7.97
CA GLN A 56 -4.71 -25.36 8.13
C GLN A 56 -3.20 -25.24 8.34
N ASP A 57 -2.56 -24.30 7.66
CA ASP A 57 -1.13 -24.06 7.80
C ASP A 57 -0.78 -23.53 9.19
N ILE A 58 -1.54 -22.55 9.70
CA ILE A 58 -1.36 -22.01 11.05
C ILE A 58 -1.49 -23.11 12.11
N VAL A 59 -2.53 -23.95 12.03
CA VAL A 59 -2.74 -25.03 13.00
C VAL A 59 -1.64 -26.07 12.94
N ARG A 60 -1.16 -26.42 11.72
CA ARG A 60 -0.11 -27.43 11.53
C ARG A 60 1.25 -26.95 12.02
N TRP A 61 1.58 -25.68 11.75
CA TRP A 61 2.87 -25.12 12.13
C TRP A 61 2.91 -24.69 13.59
N ALA A 62 1.74 -24.33 14.15
CA ALA A 62 1.56 -23.90 15.54
C ALA A 62 2.55 -22.80 15.97
N PRO A 63 2.53 -21.62 15.34
CA PRO A 63 3.45 -20.54 15.67
C PRO A 63 3.21 -19.99 17.07
N ASP A 64 4.24 -19.40 17.69
CA ASP A 64 4.12 -18.70 18.96
C ASP A 64 3.25 -17.43 18.87
N VAL A 65 3.18 -16.80 17.70
CA VAL A 65 2.35 -15.62 17.43
C VAL A 65 1.95 -15.55 15.96
N VAL A 66 0.75 -15.06 15.68
CA VAL A 66 0.32 -14.72 14.32
C VAL A 66 0.23 -13.20 14.19
N ILE A 67 1.00 -12.65 13.23
CA ILE A 67 0.97 -11.22 12.91
C ILE A 67 0.18 -11.02 11.62
N LEU A 68 -0.96 -10.34 11.72
CA LEU A 68 -1.82 -9.98 10.60
C LEU A 68 -1.46 -8.58 10.11
N VAL A 69 -1.21 -8.43 8.82
CA VAL A 69 -0.82 -7.13 8.25
C VAL A 69 -1.91 -6.62 7.33
N ASP A 70 -2.52 -5.48 7.64
CA ASP A 70 -3.61 -4.85 6.87
C ASP A 70 -4.68 -5.86 6.38
N TYR A 71 -5.25 -5.71 5.19
CA TYR A 71 -6.18 -6.61 4.50
C TYR A 71 -7.33 -7.16 5.39
N PRO A 72 -8.16 -6.28 5.99
CA PRO A 72 -9.10 -6.64 7.05
C PRO A 72 -10.21 -7.60 6.62
N GLY A 73 -10.54 -7.66 5.32
CA GLY A 73 -11.55 -8.58 4.81
C GLY A 73 -11.18 -10.05 4.97
N PHE A 74 -9.91 -10.37 4.89
CA PHE A 74 -9.35 -11.70 5.07
C PHE A 74 -8.85 -11.90 6.49
N ASN A 75 -8.03 -10.98 6.97
CA ASN A 75 -7.30 -11.12 8.23
C ASN A 75 -8.20 -11.19 9.46
N LEU A 76 -9.30 -10.42 9.53
CA LEU A 76 -10.25 -10.53 10.66
C LEU A 76 -10.94 -11.89 10.73
N LYS A 77 -11.13 -12.59 9.60
CA LYS A 77 -11.67 -13.97 9.61
C LYS A 77 -10.63 -15.01 10.01
N ILE A 78 -9.35 -14.73 9.77
CA ILE A 78 -8.23 -15.55 10.29
C ILE A 78 -8.12 -15.34 11.80
N ALA A 79 -8.16 -14.08 12.29
CA ALA A 79 -8.16 -13.77 13.72
C ALA A 79 -9.26 -14.50 14.46
N GLU A 80 -10.51 -14.40 13.98
CA GLU A 80 -11.67 -15.11 14.55
C GLU A 80 -11.45 -16.62 14.63
N PHE A 81 -10.88 -17.21 13.58
CA PHE A 81 -10.58 -18.64 13.56
C PHE A 81 -9.53 -19.03 14.61
N ILE A 82 -8.44 -18.29 14.69
CA ILE A 82 -7.34 -18.55 15.63
C ILE A 82 -7.86 -18.49 17.06
N LYS A 83 -8.61 -17.44 17.41
CA LYS A 83 -9.16 -17.26 18.76
C LYS A 83 -10.18 -18.35 19.15
N LYS A 84 -10.90 -18.92 18.17
CA LYS A 84 -11.86 -20.00 18.42
C LYS A 84 -11.23 -21.39 18.52
N GLN A 85 -10.11 -21.62 17.86
CA GLN A 85 -9.57 -22.97 17.64
C GLN A 85 -8.21 -23.19 18.33
N THR A 86 -7.55 -22.12 18.75
CA THR A 86 -6.20 -22.16 19.32
C THR A 86 -6.06 -21.17 20.49
N GLN A 87 -4.91 -21.19 21.15
CA GLN A 87 -4.51 -20.19 22.16
C GLN A 87 -3.41 -19.26 21.61
N ILE A 88 -3.12 -19.31 20.30
CA ILE A 88 -2.06 -18.52 19.70
C ILE A 88 -2.43 -17.03 19.75
N PRO A 89 -1.54 -16.17 20.24
CA PRO A 89 -1.74 -14.72 20.23
C PRO A 89 -1.88 -14.16 18.82
N VAL A 90 -2.79 -13.21 18.65
CA VAL A 90 -3.04 -12.54 17.37
C VAL A 90 -2.67 -11.07 17.50
N TYR A 91 -1.63 -10.67 16.77
CA TYR A 91 -1.19 -9.29 16.66
C TYR A 91 -1.62 -8.74 15.29
N TYR A 92 -2.05 -7.49 15.28
CA TYR A 92 -2.52 -6.87 14.05
C TYR A 92 -1.72 -5.58 13.77
N TYR A 93 -0.95 -5.58 12.71
CA TYR A 93 -0.15 -4.45 12.25
C TYR A 93 -0.84 -3.75 11.08
N ILE A 94 -0.82 -2.43 11.06
CA ILE A 94 -1.60 -1.53 10.19
C ILE A 94 -3.09 -1.71 10.46
N SER A 95 -3.58 -1.01 11.47
CA SER A 95 -4.96 -1.15 11.95
C SER A 95 -6.00 -1.00 10.82
N PRO A 96 -7.08 -1.78 10.84
CA PRO A 96 -8.17 -1.58 9.88
C PRO A 96 -8.76 -0.18 10.00
N LYS A 97 -8.89 0.55 8.89
CA LYS A 97 -9.42 1.93 8.84
C LYS A 97 -10.93 1.96 9.12
N ILE A 98 -11.34 1.44 10.31
CA ILE A 98 -12.75 1.35 10.69
C ILE A 98 -13.38 2.70 10.98
N TRP A 99 -12.57 3.71 11.30
CA TRP A 99 -12.99 5.10 11.46
C TRP A 99 -13.53 5.72 10.16
N ALA A 100 -13.07 5.26 9.01
CA ALA A 100 -13.55 5.74 7.71
C ALA A 100 -14.85 5.05 7.28
N TRP A 101 -15.00 3.76 7.61
CA TRP A 101 -16.15 2.95 7.25
C TRP A 101 -16.12 1.60 7.98
N LYS A 102 -17.27 0.96 8.15
CA LYS A 102 -17.41 -0.35 8.84
C LYS A 102 -16.92 -0.33 10.30
N GLU A 103 -17.24 0.72 11.03
CA GLU A 103 -16.92 0.89 12.45
C GLU A 103 -17.39 -0.29 13.30
N TYR A 104 -18.47 -0.98 12.89
CA TYR A 104 -18.97 -2.19 13.54
C TYR A 104 -17.91 -3.30 13.71
N ARG A 105 -16.83 -3.27 12.92
CA ARG A 105 -15.71 -4.22 13.04
C ARG A 105 -14.93 -4.09 14.34
N ILE A 106 -15.11 -3.01 15.08
CA ILE A 106 -14.51 -2.85 16.42
C ILE A 106 -14.85 -4.03 17.32
N LYS A 107 -16.06 -4.59 17.20
CA LYS A 107 -16.48 -5.76 17.99
C LYS A 107 -15.63 -6.99 17.70
N ASN A 108 -15.27 -7.18 16.44
CA ASN A 108 -14.42 -8.30 16.02
C ASN A 108 -12.98 -8.09 16.48
N ILE A 109 -12.46 -6.87 16.35
CA ILE A 109 -11.11 -6.52 16.81
C ILE A 109 -10.99 -6.78 18.31
N LYS A 110 -11.90 -6.26 19.12
CA LYS A 110 -11.90 -6.47 20.58
C LYS A 110 -11.96 -7.95 20.99
N ARG A 111 -12.63 -8.76 20.22
CA ARG A 111 -12.80 -10.19 20.52
C ARG A 111 -11.60 -11.03 20.08
N ASP A 112 -11.03 -10.69 18.91
CA ASP A 112 -10.19 -11.62 18.15
C ASP A 112 -8.73 -11.16 18.02
N VAL A 113 -8.39 -9.93 18.42
CA VAL A 113 -7.04 -9.36 18.30
C VAL A 113 -6.53 -9.05 19.71
N ASP A 114 -5.34 -9.55 20.04
CA ASP A 114 -4.73 -9.32 21.35
C ASP A 114 -3.98 -7.99 21.38
N GLU A 115 -3.22 -7.68 20.31
CA GLU A 115 -2.45 -6.44 20.22
C GLU A 115 -2.68 -5.79 18.85
N LEU A 116 -3.00 -4.50 18.84
CA LEU A 116 -3.25 -3.71 17.63
C LEU A 116 -2.22 -2.61 17.49
N PHE A 117 -1.53 -2.60 16.34
CA PHE A 117 -0.50 -1.63 16.02
C PHE A 117 -0.99 -0.68 14.92
N SER A 118 -1.09 0.60 15.28
CA SER A 118 -1.54 1.68 14.41
C SER A 118 -0.36 2.42 13.78
N ILE A 119 -0.56 2.90 12.57
CA ILE A 119 0.40 3.73 11.84
C ILE A 119 -0.06 5.18 11.68
N LEU A 120 -1.26 5.52 12.19
CA LEU A 120 -1.81 6.88 12.15
C LEU A 120 -2.05 7.36 13.58
N PRO A 121 -1.49 8.52 13.98
CA PRO A 121 -1.53 8.97 15.38
C PRO A 121 -2.94 9.17 15.94
N PHE A 122 -3.87 9.68 15.13
CA PHE A 122 -5.25 9.93 15.56
C PHE A 122 -6.06 8.64 15.86
N GLU A 123 -5.60 7.48 15.38
CA GLU A 123 -6.25 6.21 15.66
C GLU A 123 -6.18 5.84 17.14
N VAL A 124 -5.17 6.34 17.87
CA VAL A 124 -5.05 6.12 19.31
C VAL A 124 -6.28 6.66 20.05
N GLU A 125 -6.67 7.91 19.78
CA GLU A 125 -7.85 8.53 20.38
C GLU A 125 -9.15 7.84 19.91
N PHE A 126 -9.23 7.52 18.64
CA PHE A 126 -10.40 6.83 18.07
C PHE A 126 -10.64 5.48 18.79
N PHE A 127 -9.61 4.64 18.92
CA PHE A 127 -9.75 3.36 19.59
C PHE A 127 -9.91 3.49 21.11
N ALA A 128 -9.30 4.50 21.74
CA ALA A 128 -9.54 4.81 23.16
C ALA A 128 -11.01 5.13 23.43
N GLY A 129 -11.68 5.87 22.53
CA GLY A 129 -13.11 6.13 22.59
C GLY A 129 -13.97 4.85 22.55
N HIS A 130 -13.44 3.80 21.94
CA HIS A 130 -14.02 2.46 21.96
C HIS A 130 -13.55 1.60 23.13
N GLN A 131 -12.80 2.12 24.11
CA GLN A 131 -12.22 1.36 25.24
C GLN A 131 -11.36 0.16 24.75
N TYR A 132 -10.54 0.41 23.72
CA TYR A 132 -9.59 -0.57 23.18
C TYR A 132 -8.22 0.10 22.99
N PRO A 133 -7.18 -0.32 23.73
CA PRO A 133 -5.85 0.26 23.60
C PRO A 133 -5.22 -0.15 22.28
N VAL A 134 -4.46 0.78 21.69
CA VAL A 134 -3.66 0.51 20.48
C VAL A 134 -2.27 1.09 20.65
N HIS A 135 -1.29 0.48 20.03
CA HIS A 135 0.08 0.94 20.00
C HIS A 135 0.35 1.73 18.72
N TYR A 136 0.61 3.03 18.82
CA TYR A 136 1.11 3.80 17.71
C TYR A 136 2.60 3.50 17.51
N VAL A 137 2.97 2.99 16.35
CA VAL A 137 4.33 2.50 16.06
C VAL A 137 5.03 3.27 14.95
N GLY A 138 4.48 4.42 14.56
CA GLY A 138 4.98 5.17 13.41
C GLY A 138 4.41 4.67 12.07
N ASN A 139 4.69 5.41 11.01
CA ASN A 139 4.17 5.12 9.68
C ASN A 139 5.32 4.62 8.77
N PRO A 140 5.23 3.41 8.22
CA PRO A 140 6.29 2.85 7.36
C PRO A 140 6.54 3.65 6.08
N CYS A 141 5.59 4.50 5.64
CA CYS A 141 5.83 5.40 4.52
C CYS A 141 6.90 6.45 4.86
N VAL A 142 6.94 6.93 6.10
CA VAL A 142 7.98 7.88 6.56
C VAL A 142 9.36 7.24 6.43
N ASP A 143 9.51 6.02 6.97
CA ASP A 143 10.79 5.30 6.90
C ASP A 143 11.22 5.04 5.46
N ALA A 144 10.27 4.71 4.57
CA ALA A 144 10.54 4.42 3.16
C ALA A 144 10.98 5.68 2.40
N VAL A 145 10.30 6.82 2.62
CA VAL A 145 10.64 8.10 1.98
C VAL A 145 11.99 8.60 2.50
N ASP A 146 12.19 8.58 3.82
CA ASP A 146 13.47 9.00 4.44
C ASP A 146 14.66 8.15 3.97
N ALA A 147 14.49 6.84 3.86
CA ALA A 147 15.53 5.96 3.36
C ALA A 147 15.85 6.28 1.89
N TYR A 148 14.82 6.46 1.07
CA TYR A 148 14.99 6.81 -0.34
C TYR A 148 15.75 8.15 -0.52
N CYS A 149 15.33 9.20 0.18
CA CYS A 149 15.97 10.52 0.08
C CYS A 149 17.43 10.50 0.53
N LYS A 150 17.77 9.68 1.54
CA LYS A 150 19.17 9.51 1.98
C LYS A 150 20.02 8.76 0.98
N GLU A 151 19.46 7.78 0.29
CA GLU A 151 20.17 6.97 -0.71
C GLU A 151 20.28 7.66 -2.07
N HIS A 152 19.40 8.62 -2.36
CA HIS A 152 19.30 9.31 -3.65
C HIS A 152 19.33 10.85 -3.47
N PRO A 153 20.47 11.43 -3.12
CA PRO A 153 20.60 12.88 -2.85
C PRO A 153 20.80 13.70 -4.14
N ASP A 154 20.23 13.26 -5.27
CA ASP A 154 20.37 13.97 -6.55
C ASP A 154 19.56 15.28 -6.58
N GLY A 155 20.03 16.22 -7.40
CA GLY A 155 19.39 17.52 -7.59
C GLY A 155 18.40 17.55 -8.76
N PHE A 156 17.66 18.65 -8.88
CA PHE A 156 16.74 18.88 -10.00
C PHE A 156 17.41 18.81 -11.38
N PRO A 157 18.63 19.36 -11.60
CA PRO A 157 19.31 19.28 -12.91
C PRO A 157 19.57 17.83 -13.35
N GLU A 158 20.02 16.96 -12.44
CA GLU A 158 20.25 15.54 -12.72
C GLU A 158 18.95 14.83 -13.06
N PHE A 159 17.89 15.09 -12.29
CA PHE A 159 16.55 14.53 -12.57
C PHE A 159 16.05 14.93 -13.95
N VAL A 160 16.20 16.19 -14.32
CA VAL A 160 15.81 16.74 -15.63
C VAL A 160 16.59 16.07 -16.75
N ALA A 161 17.91 15.98 -16.62
CA ALA A 161 18.80 15.40 -17.63
C ALA A 161 18.48 13.92 -17.88
N ASP A 162 18.37 13.14 -16.84
CA ASP A 162 18.12 11.69 -16.90
C ASP A 162 16.78 11.34 -17.55
N ASN A 163 15.79 12.21 -17.38
CA ASN A 163 14.43 11.97 -17.88
C ASN A 163 14.12 12.74 -19.17
N GLY A 164 15.06 13.49 -19.74
CA GLY A 164 14.86 14.31 -20.94
C GLY A 164 13.71 15.31 -20.75
N LEU A 165 13.71 15.98 -19.59
CA LEU A 165 12.76 17.01 -19.21
C LEU A 165 13.32 18.40 -19.54
N SER A 166 12.49 19.43 -19.42
CA SER A 166 12.90 20.83 -19.51
C SER A 166 13.26 21.36 -18.12
N GLU A 167 13.82 22.57 -18.05
CA GLU A 167 14.10 23.24 -16.77
C GLU A 167 12.87 23.84 -16.09
N LYS A 168 11.67 23.70 -16.70
CA LYS A 168 10.41 24.16 -16.08
C LYS A 168 10.13 23.40 -14.80
N PRO A 169 9.52 24.06 -13.81
CA PRO A 169 9.04 23.36 -12.61
C PRO A 169 8.04 22.26 -12.98
N VAL A 170 8.02 21.20 -12.19
CA VAL A 170 7.26 19.98 -12.45
C VAL A 170 5.95 19.98 -11.67
N ILE A 171 4.86 19.63 -12.38
CA ILE A 171 3.63 19.14 -11.74
C ILE A 171 3.63 17.62 -11.91
N ALA A 172 3.70 16.89 -10.79
CA ALA A 172 3.62 15.44 -10.76
C ALA A 172 2.16 14.97 -10.85
N LEU A 173 1.93 13.94 -11.67
CA LEU A 173 0.62 13.30 -11.80
C LEU A 173 0.72 11.86 -11.31
N LEU A 174 -0.03 11.50 -10.27
CA LEU A 174 -0.10 10.15 -9.71
C LEU A 174 -1.54 9.62 -9.87
N ALA A 175 -1.84 9.12 -11.07
CA ALA A 175 -3.20 8.73 -11.49
C ALA A 175 -3.69 7.40 -10.87
N GLY A 176 -2.84 6.73 -10.09
CA GLY A 176 -3.15 5.45 -9.46
C GLY A 176 -2.31 4.30 -10.01
N SER A 177 -2.42 3.15 -9.36
CA SER A 177 -1.65 1.94 -9.67
C SER A 177 -2.43 0.87 -10.44
N ARG A 178 -3.73 1.07 -10.65
CA ARG A 178 -4.63 0.12 -11.31
C ARG A 178 -5.21 0.69 -12.58
N LYS A 179 -5.49 -0.19 -13.55
CA LYS A 179 -6.09 0.20 -14.84
C LYS A 179 -7.33 1.08 -14.67
N GLN A 180 -8.25 0.71 -13.78
CA GLN A 180 -9.47 1.49 -13.55
C GLN A 180 -9.17 2.87 -12.96
N GLU A 181 -8.25 2.95 -12.00
CA GLU A 181 -7.84 4.24 -11.40
C GLU A 181 -7.24 5.16 -12.45
N ILE A 182 -6.33 4.66 -13.28
CA ILE A 182 -5.70 5.42 -14.38
C ILE A 182 -6.75 5.91 -15.35
N LYS A 183 -7.64 5.02 -15.80
CA LYS A 183 -8.74 5.35 -16.71
C LYS A 183 -9.63 6.48 -16.17
N ASP A 184 -9.98 6.42 -14.89
CA ASP A 184 -10.93 7.37 -14.31
C ASP A 184 -10.26 8.69 -13.93
N ASN A 185 -9.00 8.68 -13.50
CA ASN A 185 -8.35 9.86 -12.93
C ASN A 185 -7.45 10.60 -13.92
N LEU A 186 -6.71 9.89 -14.79
CA LEU A 186 -5.72 10.54 -15.67
C LEU A 186 -6.32 11.61 -16.59
N PRO A 187 -7.46 11.38 -17.26
CA PRO A 187 -8.07 12.41 -18.12
C PRO A 187 -8.41 13.68 -17.35
N MET A 188 -9.00 13.55 -16.16
CA MET A 188 -9.36 14.69 -15.32
C MET A 188 -8.13 15.43 -14.80
N MET A 189 -7.07 14.71 -14.41
CA MET A 189 -5.81 15.32 -13.98
C MET A 189 -5.16 16.12 -15.11
N LEU A 190 -5.14 15.58 -16.32
CA LEU A 190 -4.61 16.27 -17.49
C LEU A 190 -5.43 17.50 -17.87
N GLU A 191 -6.76 17.42 -17.80
CA GLU A 191 -7.65 18.57 -18.03
C GLU A 191 -7.40 19.67 -16.99
N ALA A 192 -7.32 19.32 -15.71
CA ALA A 192 -7.05 20.26 -14.64
C ALA A 192 -5.65 20.90 -14.73
N ALA A 193 -4.64 20.14 -15.20
CA ALA A 193 -3.26 20.62 -15.31
C ALA A 193 -2.97 21.35 -16.63
N ALA A 194 -3.81 21.19 -17.65
CA ALA A 194 -3.59 21.77 -18.99
C ALA A 194 -3.34 23.28 -18.98
N PRO A 195 -4.06 24.12 -18.20
CA PRO A 195 -3.81 25.56 -18.15
C PRO A 195 -2.40 25.95 -17.68
N PHE A 196 -1.73 25.07 -16.97
CA PHE A 196 -0.41 25.34 -16.35
C PHE A 196 0.77 24.92 -17.26
N THR A 197 0.53 24.30 -18.41
CA THR A 197 1.59 23.79 -19.30
C THR A 197 2.47 24.87 -19.91
N LYS A 198 2.05 26.13 -19.87
CA LYS A 198 2.87 27.27 -20.27
C LYS A 198 4.09 27.44 -19.36
N ASP A 199 3.86 27.36 -18.06
CA ASP A 199 4.87 27.66 -17.03
C ASP A 199 5.44 26.41 -16.35
N TYR A 200 4.75 25.31 -16.41
CA TYR A 200 5.09 24.02 -15.83
C TYR A 200 5.19 22.92 -16.87
N GLN A 201 5.93 21.87 -16.54
CA GLN A 201 5.91 20.62 -17.27
C GLN A 201 5.15 19.56 -16.48
N LEU A 202 4.34 18.76 -17.18
CA LEU A 202 3.58 17.68 -16.56
C LEU A 202 4.37 16.38 -16.64
N VAL A 203 4.54 15.72 -15.50
CA VAL A 203 5.23 14.44 -15.44
C VAL A 203 4.34 13.41 -14.74
N LEU A 204 4.01 12.35 -15.44
CA LEU A 204 3.18 11.25 -14.94
C LEU A 204 4.05 10.14 -14.36
N ALA A 205 3.81 9.76 -13.12
CA ALA A 205 4.37 8.55 -12.54
C ALA A 205 3.68 7.31 -13.13
N GLY A 206 4.40 6.58 -13.96
CA GLY A 206 3.93 5.30 -14.50
C GLY A 206 3.89 4.22 -13.41
N ALA A 207 2.75 3.55 -13.28
CA ALA A 207 2.56 2.51 -12.27
C ALA A 207 3.44 1.28 -12.56
N PRO A 208 4.03 0.65 -11.52
CA PRO A 208 4.83 -0.55 -11.68
C PRO A 208 4.07 -1.68 -12.40
N GLY A 209 4.68 -2.23 -13.46
CA GLY A 209 4.08 -3.32 -14.24
C GLY A 209 2.94 -2.92 -15.18
N MET A 210 2.68 -1.62 -15.34
CA MET A 210 1.75 -1.11 -16.35
C MET A 210 2.47 -0.90 -17.68
N ASP A 211 1.85 -1.36 -18.77
CA ASP A 211 2.37 -1.11 -20.12
C ASP A 211 2.28 0.39 -20.43
N PRO A 212 3.38 1.03 -20.90
CA PRO A 212 3.37 2.42 -21.35
C PRO A 212 2.29 2.72 -22.38
N ALA A 213 2.00 1.78 -23.29
CA ALA A 213 0.96 1.92 -24.29
C ALA A 213 -0.44 2.09 -23.70
N TYR A 214 -0.68 1.56 -22.50
CA TYR A 214 -1.98 1.71 -21.83
C TYR A 214 -2.34 3.17 -21.52
N TYR A 215 -1.34 4.01 -21.27
CA TYR A 215 -1.57 5.42 -20.96
C TYR A 215 -1.96 6.23 -22.20
N SER A 216 -1.53 5.81 -23.40
CA SER A 216 -1.80 6.53 -24.64
C SER A 216 -3.28 6.70 -24.94
N ASP A 217 -4.12 5.75 -24.48
CA ASP A 217 -5.57 5.80 -24.67
C ASP A 217 -6.24 6.92 -23.85
N TYR A 218 -5.55 7.45 -22.83
CA TYR A 218 -6.09 8.42 -21.87
C TYR A 218 -5.36 9.76 -21.89
N ILE A 219 -4.30 9.89 -22.69
CA ILE A 219 -3.53 11.12 -22.81
C ILE A 219 -4.08 11.93 -24.00
N ASN A 220 -4.54 13.14 -23.71
CA ASN A 220 -4.91 14.09 -24.77
C ASN A 220 -3.64 14.53 -25.53
N PRO A 221 -3.54 14.31 -26.86
CA PRO A 221 -2.37 14.69 -27.65
C PRO A 221 -2.00 16.19 -27.59
N ASN A 222 -2.96 17.05 -27.26
CA ASN A 222 -2.73 18.49 -27.12
C ASN A 222 -2.17 18.91 -25.76
N VAL A 223 -2.07 17.99 -24.80
CA VAL A 223 -1.49 18.25 -23.46
C VAL A 223 -0.16 17.53 -23.36
N PRO A 224 0.97 18.27 -23.44
CA PRO A 224 2.28 17.65 -23.33
C PRO A 224 2.50 17.07 -21.92
N VAL A 225 2.69 15.76 -21.84
CA VAL A 225 2.99 15.05 -20.61
C VAL A 225 4.10 14.03 -20.84
N LYS A 226 5.08 13.97 -19.94
CA LYS A 226 6.13 12.94 -19.94
C LYS A 226 5.74 11.84 -18.96
N ILE A 227 5.93 10.58 -19.32
CA ILE A 227 5.73 9.44 -18.42
C ILE A 227 7.09 8.93 -17.97
N ILE A 228 7.27 8.73 -16.66
CA ILE A 228 8.46 8.10 -16.10
C ILE A 228 8.05 6.91 -15.23
N PHE A 229 8.87 5.86 -15.23
CA PHE A 229 8.59 4.62 -14.49
C PHE A 229 9.67 4.37 -13.44
N GLY A 230 9.25 3.76 -12.31
CA GLY A 230 10.17 3.35 -11.25
C GLY A 230 10.83 4.48 -10.47
N GLN A 231 10.38 5.72 -10.63
CA GLN A 231 10.99 6.90 -10.04
C GLN A 231 9.98 7.79 -9.28
N THR A 232 8.93 7.21 -8.70
CA THR A 232 7.86 8.00 -8.07
C THR A 232 8.39 8.92 -6.97
N TYR A 233 9.24 8.43 -6.07
CA TYR A 233 9.80 9.26 -4.99
C TYR A 233 10.73 10.35 -5.54
N ARG A 234 11.55 10.03 -6.52
CA ARG A 234 12.41 11.01 -7.20
C ARG A 234 11.59 12.11 -7.89
N LEU A 235 10.48 11.73 -8.54
CA LEU A 235 9.55 12.68 -9.13
C LEU A 235 8.95 13.61 -8.07
N LEU A 236 8.46 13.05 -6.96
CA LEU A 236 7.86 13.83 -5.88
C LEU A 236 8.87 14.75 -5.21
N GLN A 237 10.12 14.31 -5.01
CA GLN A 237 11.21 15.09 -4.44
C GLN A 237 11.49 16.37 -5.26
N HIS A 238 11.31 16.32 -6.59
CA HIS A 238 11.58 17.42 -7.51
C HIS A 238 10.32 18.11 -8.05
N ALA A 239 9.13 17.72 -7.59
CA ALA A 239 7.88 18.33 -8.02
C ALA A 239 7.57 19.61 -7.23
N GLN A 240 7.13 20.65 -7.93
CA GLN A 240 6.60 21.88 -7.30
C GLN A 240 5.19 21.69 -6.79
N ALA A 241 4.42 20.83 -7.44
CA ALA A 241 3.05 20.46 -7.07
C ALA A 241 2.73 19.05 -7.55
N ALA A 242 1.72 18.42 -6.97
CA ALA A 242 1.28 17.10 -7.37
C ALA A 242 -0.25 16.98 -7.39
N LEU A 243 -0.77 16.28 -8.39
CA LEU A 243 -2.14 15.76 -8.42
C LEU A 243 -2.09 14.28 -8.11
N VAL A 244 -2.75 13.86 -7.03
CA VAL A 244 -2.58 12.52 -6.48
C VAL A 244 -3.91 11.82 -6.29
N THR A 245 -4.02 10.58 -6.79
CA THR A 245 -5.14 9.70 -6.47
C THR A 245 -5.09 9.27 -5.01
N SER A 246 -6.25 9.25 -4.35
CA SER A 246 -6.38 8.83 -2.95
C SER A 246 -5.80 7.43 -2.71
N GLY A 247 -5.02 7.28 -1.65
CA GLY A 247 -4.36 6.02 -1.25
C GLY A 247 -3.05 6.28 -0.50
N THR A 248 -2.16 5.30 -0.49
CA THR A 248 -0.83 5.42 0.14
C THR A 248 -0.01 6.55 -0.48
N ALA A 249 -0.15 6.77 -1.79
CA ALA A 249 0.54 7.83 -2.51
C ALA A 249 0.27 9.23 -1.95
N THR A 250 -0.90 9.48 -1.34
CA THR A 250 -1.17 10.78 -0.70
C THR A 250 -0.31 11.02 0.54
N LEU A 251 -0.01 9.96 1.30
CA LEU A 251 0.88 10.04 2.46
C LEU A 251 2.33 10.23 2.00
N GLU A 252 2.75 9.47 1.01
CA GLU A 252 4.11 9.56 0.44
C GLU A 252 4.38 10.94 -0.19
N THR A 253 3.35 11.56 -0.78
CA THR A 253 3.48 12.91 -1.37
C THR A 253 3.53 14.01 -0.31
N ALA A 254 2.91 13.79 0.86
CA ALA A 254 2.85 14.78 1.94
C ALA A 254 4.11 14.79 2.83
N LEU A 255 4.98 13.80 2.69
CA LEU A 255 6.25 13.63 3.39
C LEU A 255 7.40 14.25 2.60
#